data_f4d38654ebf79b311283e2b82e9ae99c
#
_entry.id   f4d38654ebf79b311283e2b82e9ae99c
#
_cell.length_a   1.000
_cell.length_b   1.000
_cell.length_c   1.000
_cell.angle_alpha   90.00
_cell.angle_beta   90.00
_cell.angle_gamma   90.00
#
_symmetry.space_group_name_H-M   'P 1'
#
loop_
_entity.id
_entity.type
_entity.pdbx_description
1 polymer ?
#
loop_
_entity_poly.entity_id
_entity_poly.type
_entity_poly.pdbx_seq_one_letter_code
_entity_poly.pdbx_strand_id
1 'polypeptide(L)'
;MRSYPTFAVAAVAALLAGCSSGSDGAASAPSSTAAASAATTTTSLQTHTAEPGATGVSANGVTTAVGAPAESTEDEYFQACHAAKVWMQERGGDQKTQFEPYLESLQKSDAAGPGTFGTPWSRLTPARQSAVIVAAEAAADDLCG
;
A
#
# COMPACT_ATOMS: atom_id res chain seq x y z
N MET A 1 13.01 -42.55 -12.08
CA MET A 1 11.67 -42.99 -11.66
C MET A 1 11.40 -42.30 -10.33
N ARG A 2 10.64 -41.22 -10.33
CA ARG A 2 10.24 -40.49 -9.10
C ARG A 2 8.72 -40.43 -9.05
N SER A 3 8.18 -41.10 -8.01
CA SER A 3 6.75 -41.26 -7.76
C SER A 3 6.15 -39.96 -7.25
N TYR A 4 5.03 -39.54 -7.83
CA TYR A 4 4.22 -38.42 -7.35
C TYR A 4 3.11 -38.97 -6.41
N PRO A 5 2.89 -38.39 -5.23
CA PRO A 5 1.69 -38.69 -4.47
C PRO A 5 0.54 -37.78 -4.89
N THR A 6 -0.55 -38.41 -5.27
CA THR A 6 -1.87 -37.82 -5.51
C THR A 6 -2.51 -37.46 -4.17
N PHE A 7 -2.86 -36.20 -3.94
CA PHE A 7 -3.74 -35.79 -2.84
C PHE A 7 -5.14 -35.47 -3.33
N ALA A 8 -6.07 -36.11 -2.66
CA ALA A 8 -7.48 -36.11 -2.96
C ALA A 8 -8.15 -34.81 -2.50
N VAL A 9 -9.14 -34.41 -3.29
CA VAL A 9 -10.09 -33.30 -3.13
C VAL A 9 -11.06 -33.60 -1.97
N ALA A 10 -11.27 -32.63 -1.11
CA ALA A 10 -12.44 -32.57 -0.24
C ALA A 10 -13.12 -31.21 -0.40
N ALA A 11 -14.29 -31.23 -1.06
CA ALA A 11 -15.19 -30.08 -1.17
C ALA A 11 -16.04 -29.98 0.09
N VAL A 12 -16.14 -28.80 0.70
CA VAL A 12 -17.18 -28.48 1.69
C VAL A 12 -17.88 -27.21 1.24
N ALA A 13 -19.14 -27.38 0.84
CA ALA A 13 -20.08 -26.30 0.59
C ALA A 13 -20.80 -25.95 1.91
N ALA A 14 -20.87 -24.67 2.24
CA ALA A 14 -21.77 -24.16 3.26
C ALA A 14 -22.45 -22.88 2.77
N LEU A 15 -23.73 -23.02 2.47
CA LEU A 15 -24.72 -21.98 2.19
C LEU A 15 -25.23 -21.40 3.51
N LEU A 16 -25.23 -20.08 3.67
CA LEU A 16 -26.11 -19.40 4.61
C LEU A 16 -26.59 -18.07 4.01
N ALA A 17 -27.85 -18.10 3.60
CA ALA A 17 -28.66 -16.94 3.28
C ALA A 17 -29.18 -16.29 4.58
N GLY A 18 -29.21 -14.98 4.62
CA GLY A 18 -29.80 -14.22 5.72
C GLY A 18 -30.14 -12.81 5.28
N CYS A 19 -31.30 -12.62 4.61
CA CYS A 19 -31.97 -11.35 4.47
C CYS A 19 -32.74 -11.03 5.72
N SER A 20 -32.66 -9.81 6.23
CA SER A 20 -33.70 -9.23 7.10
C SER A 20 -33.84 -7.73 6.81
N SER A 21 -34.93 -7.41 6.19
CA SER A 21 -35.47 -6.07 6.02
C SER A 21 -36.25 -5.68 7.30
N GLY A 22 -36.17 -4.40 7.66
CA GLY A 22 -37.00 -3.83 8.71
C GLY A 22 -37.07 -2.32 8.58
N SER A 23 -38.17 -1.84 8.02
CA SER A 23 -38.53 -0.43 7.87
C SER A 23 -39.23 0.11 9.11
N ASP A 24 -39.31 1.44 9.15
CA ASP A 24 -40.28 2.34 9.81
C ASP A 24 -39.95 2.98 11.16
N GLY A 25 -40.01 4.34 11.11
CA GLY A 25 -40.65 5.12 12.15
C GLY A 25 -40.00 6.43 12.59
N ALA A 26 -40.35 7.51 11.86
CA ALA A 26 -40.69 8.88 12.33
C ALA A 26 -40.00 9.54 13.53
N ALA A 27 -39.42 10.72 13.24
CA ALA A 27 -39.52 12.06 13.87
C ALA A 27 -39.37 12.23 15.41
N SER A 28 -38.39 12.99 15.81
CA SER A 28 -38.43 14.23 16.60
C SER A 28 -37.03 14.73 16.95
N ALA A 29 -36.70 15.96 16.62
CA ALA A 29 -35.62 16.78 17.18
C ALA A 29 -36.19 17.62 18.34
N PRO A 30 -35.42 18.46 19.11
CA PRO A 30 -33.96 18.52 19.32
C PRO A 30 -33.56 18.52 20.82
N SER A 31 -32.31 18.28 21.13
CA SER A 31 -31.69 18.89 22.32
C SER A 31 -30.18 18.84 22.22
N SER A 32 -29.60 20.03 22.21
CA SER A 32 -28.16 20.27 22.33
C SER A 32 -27.66 19.75 23.67
N THR A 33 -26.68 18.87 23.62
CA THR A 33 -25.80 18.62 24.77
C THR A 33 -24.40 18.42 24.25
N ALA A 34 -23.52 19.32 24.66
CA ALA A 34 -22.11 19.25 24.37
C ALA A 34 -21.55 17.91 24.86
N ALA A 35 -21.15 17.07 23.96
CA ALA A 35 -20.40 15.85 24.28
C ALA A 35 -18.94 16.08 24.01
N ALA A 36 -18.16 15.91 25.06
CA ALA A 36 -16.70 15.93 25.07
C ALA A 36 -16.13 15.13 23.91
N SER A 37 -15.22 15.76 23.14
CA SER A 37 -14.38 15.07 22.19
C SER A 37 -13.52 14.04 22.92
N ALA A 38 -13.94 12.79 22.90
CA ALA A 38 -13.04 11.69 23.13
C ALA A 38 -12.06 11.67 21.95
N ALA A 39 -10.82 12.03 22.22
CA ALA A 39 -9.72 11.84 21.28
C ALA A 39 -9.59 10.34 21.07
N THR A 40 -10.25 9.82 20.05
CA THR A 40 -9.98 8.51 19.49
C THR A 40 -8.60 8.62 18.89
N THR A 41 -7.60 8.04 19.52
CA THR A 41 -6.29 7.81 18.93
C THR A 41 -6.50 6.81 17.82
N THR A 42 -6.91 7.29 16.67
CA THR A 42 -6.85 6.55 15.42
C THR A 42 -5.38 6.39 15.16
N THR A 43 -4.85 5.18 15.33
CA THR A 43 -3.58 4.80 14.72
C THR A 43 -3.80 4.94 13.22
N SER A 44 -3.46 6.11 12.70
CA SER A 44 -3.46 6.40 11.28
C SER A 44 -2.46 5.44 10.66
N LEU A 45 -2.94 4.50 9.85
CA LEU A 45 -2.14 3.97 8.76
C LEU A 45 -1.62 5.23 8.05
N GLN A 46 -0.32 5.47 8.12
CA GLN A 46 0.27 6.60 7.42
C GLN A 46 0.24 6.26 5.93
N THR A 47 -0.87 6.53 5.29
CA THR A 47 -0.94 6.56 3.85
C THR A 47 -0.06 7.72 3.42
N HIS A 48 1.03 7.42 2.74
CA HIS A 48 1.97 8.42 2.20
C HIS A 48 1.32 9.15 1.02
N THR A 49 0.26 9.90 1.31
CA THR A 49 -0.54 10.63 0.31
C THR A 49 -0.21 12.11 0.40
N ALA A 50 0.14 12.70 -0.73
CA ALA A 50 0.25 14.15 -0.88
C ALA A 50 -1.03 14.71 -1.51
N GLU A 51 -1.32 16.00 -1.29
CA GLU A 51 -2.39 16.70 -1.99
C GLU A 51 -2.13 16.69 -3.51
N PRO A 52 -3.19 16.79 -4.35
CA PRO A 52 -3.04 16.79 -5.80
C PRO A 52 -2.00 17.82 -6.26
N GLY A 53 -0.99 17.33 -6.99
CA GLY A 53 0.13 18.14 -7.49
C GLY A 53 1.23 18.46 -6.47
N ALA A 54 1.08 18.06 -5.21
CA ALA A 54 2.09 18.25 -4.18
C ALA A 54 3.06 17.06 -4.12
N THR A 55 4.21 17.28 -3.48
CA THR A 55 5.22 16.23 -3.21
C THR A 55 5.53 16.24 -1.73
N GLY A 56 5.37 15.10 -1.08
CA GLY A 56 5.78 14.90 0.31
C GLY A 56 7.25 14.47 0.35
N VAL A 57 8.03 15.18 1.16
CA VAL A 57 9.48 14.93 1.33
C VAL A 57 9.75 14.71 2.81
N SER A 58 10.49 13.66 3.14
CA SER A 58 10.91 13.38 4.51
C SER A 58 11.96 14.37 5.00
N ALA A 59 12.28 14.34 6.31
CA ALA A 59 13.32 15.15 6.90
C ALA A 59 14.72 14.90 6.29
N ASN A 60 14.92 13.72 5.68
CA ASN A 60 16.17 13.35 5.01
C ASN A 60 16.20 13.73 3.51
N GLY A 61 15.17 14.42 3.02
CA GLY A 61 15.07 14.84 1.63
C GLY A 61 14.58 13.77 0.66
N VAL A 62 14.04 12.66 1.17
CA VAL A 62 13.50 11.58 0.34
C VAL A 62 12.06 11.87 -0.03
N THR A 63 11.70 11.77 -1.31
CA THR A 63 10.31 11.83 -1.76
C THR A 63 9.57 10.59 -1.29
N THR A 64 8.61 10.76 -0.40
CA THR A 64 7.81 9.68 0.21
C THR A 64 6.35 9.70 -0.21
N ALA A 65 5.90 10.78 -0.84
CA ALA A 65 4.55 10.89 -1.39
C ALA A 65 4.54 11.78 -2.64
N VAL A 66 3.69 11.45 -3.60
CA VAL A 66 3.45 12.26 -4.80
C VAL A 66 1.94 12.35 -5.02
N GLY A 67 1.42 13.58 -5.10
CA GLY A 67 0.01 13.89 -5.29
C GLY A 67 -0.45 13.71 -6.73
N ALA A 68 -0.21 12.53 -7.31
CA ALA A 68 -0.68 12.11 -8.62
C ALA A 68 -1.29 10.71 -8.52
N PRO A 69 -2.32 10.38 -9.31
CA PRO A 69 -2.81 9.01 -9.41
C PRO A 69 -1.67 8.06 -9.81
N ALA A 70 -1.54 6.94 -9.10
CA ALA A 70 -0.52 5.94 -9.40
C ALA A 70 -0.79 5.29 -10.77
N GLU A 71 0.25 5.23 -11.62
CA GLU A 71 0.15 4.68 -12.97
C GLU A 71 1.23 3.62 -13.20
N SER A 72 0.79 2.38 -13.34
CA SER A 72 1.61 1.22 -13.69
C SER A 72 0.75 0.14 -14.32
N THR A 73 1.34 -0.79 -15.04
CA THR A 73 0.68 -2.06 -15.34
C THR A 73 0.70 -2.97 -14.11
N GLU A 74 -0.11 -4.00 -14.11
CA GLU A 74 -0.13 -5.00 -13.03
C GLU A 74 1.24 -5.68 -12.88
N ASP A 75 1.84 -6.07 -13.99
CA ASP A 75 3.18 -6.69 -14.01
C ASP A 75 4.25 -5.75 -13.45
N GLU A 76 4.24 -4.48 -13.82
CA GLU A 76 5.18 -3.48 -13.31
C GLU A 76 5.02 -3.28 -11.80
N TYR A 77 3.76 -3.17 -11.34
CA TYR A 77 3.47 -3.07 -9.92
C TYR A 77 3.99 -4.29 -9.14
N PHE A 78 3.66 -5.49 -9.63
CA PHE A 78 4.10 -6.73 -8.99
C PHE A 78 5.63 -6.81 -8.91
N GLN A 79 6.33 -6.52 -10.01
CA GLN A 79 7.79 -6.56 -10.05
C GLN A 79 8.42 -5.50 -9.12
N ALA A 80 7.86 -4.30 -9.06
CA ALA A 80 8.35 -3.24 -8.20
C ALA A 80 8.14 -3.57 -6.72
N CYS A 81 6.94 -4.07 -6.36
CA CYS A 81 6.64 -4.52 -5.00
C CYS A 81 7.57 -5.65 -4.58
N HIS A 82 7.77 -6.65 -5.43
CA HIS A 82 8.64 -7.78 -5.14
C HIS A 82 10.11 -7.35 -4.99
N ALA A 83 10.59 -6.45 -5.85
CA ALA A 83 11.94 -5.90 -5.75
C ALA A 83 12.15 -5.13 -4.42
N ALA A 84 11.17 -4.34 -4.01
CA ALA A 84 11.18 -3.64 -2.74
C ALA A 84 11.21 -4.62 -1.55
N LYS A 85 10.34 -5.63 -1.58
CA LYS A 85 10.26 -6.68 -0.54
C LYS A 85 11.58 -7.40 -0.36
N VAL A 86 12.20 -7.88 -1.45
CA VAL A 86 13.50 -8.56 -1.41
C VAL A 86 14.57 -7.64 -0.82
N TRP A 87 14.64 -6.40 -1.28
CA TRP A 87 15.60 -5.42 -0.79
C TRP A 87 15.46 -5.14 0.71
N MET A 88 14.21 -5.03 1.23
CA MET A 88 13.93 -4.82 2.65
C MET A 88 14.28 -6.06 3.48
N GLN A 89 13.96 -7.26 2.98
CA GLN A 89 14.26 -8.52 3.64
C GLN A 89 15.77 -8.77 3.79
N GLU A 90 16.57 -8.43 2.78
CA GLU A 90 18.04 -8.55 2.83
C GLU A 90 18.67 -7.70 3.92
N ARG A 91 18.04 -6.60 4.33
CA ARG A 91 18.50 -5.73 5.41
C ARG A 91 18.05 -6.19 6.79
N GLY A 92 17.04 -7.03 6.85
CA GLY A 92 16.47 -7.54 8.09
C GLY A 92 15.73 -6.47 8.91
N GLY A 93 15.16 -6.91 10.03
CA GLY A 93 14.36 -6.05 10.90
C GLY A 93 12.95 -5.83 10.40
N ASP A 94 12.30 -4.78 10.90
CA ASP A 94 10.94 -4.41 10.51
C ASP A 94 10.94 -3.75 9.13
N GLN A 95 10.23 -4.35 8.17
CA GLN A 95 10.15 -3.86 6.79
C GLN A 95 9.58 -2.43 6.69
N LYS A 96 8.68 -2.05 7.60
CA LYS A 96 8.12 -0.68 7.63
C LYS A 96 9.19 0.38 7.87
N THR A 97 10.20 0.05 8.67
CA THR A 97 11.34 0.95 8.91
C THR A 97 12.28 1.04 7.70
N GLN A 98 12.18 0.12 6.76
CA GLN A 98 12.99 0.08 5.53
C GLN A 98 12.33 0.81 4.35
N PHE A 99 11.09 1.30 4.49
CA PHE A 99 10.37 2.00 3.43
C PHE A 99 11.13 3.23 2.91
N GLU A 100 11.43 4.19 3.80
CA GLU A 100 12.16 5.40 3.41
C GLU A 100 13.59 5.11 2.91
N PRO A 101 14.41 4.28 3.58
CA PRO A 101 15.70 3.86 3.08
C PRO A 101 15.66 3.21 1.69
N TYR A 102 14.63 2.44 1.38
CA TYR A 102 14.43 1.88 0.04
C TYR A 102 14.21 2.97 -0.99
N LEU A 103 13.26 3.89 -0.75
CA LEU A 103 12.98 5.01 -1.64
C LEU A 103 14.22 5.90 -1.82
N GLU A 104 14.98 6.13 -0.76
CA GLU A 104 16.24 6.85 -0.82
C GLU A 104 17.24 6.18 -1.79
N SER A 105 17.34 4.85 -1.71
CA SER A 105 18.22 4.08 -2.58
C SER A 105 17.86 4.23 -4.07
N LEU A 106 16.56 4.25 -4.39
CA LEU A 106 16.08 4.45 -5.76
C LEU A 106 16.32 5.88 -6.25
N GLN A 107 16.13 6.87 -5.38
CA GLN A 107 16.25 8.29 -5.73
C GLN A 107 17.70 8.74 -5.87
N LYS A 108 18.62 8.17 -5.09
CA LYS A 108 20.05 8.42 -5.19
C LYS A 108 20.72 7.66 -6.33
N SER A 109 20.14 6.56 -6.76
CA SER A 109 20.63 5.75 -7.87
C SER A 109 20.06 6.26 -9.19
N ASP A 110 20.89 6.50 -10.19
CA ASP A 110 20.43 6.75 -11.56
C ASP A 110 20.22 5.43 -12.34
N ALA A 111 20.20 4.29 -11.64
CA ALA A 111 20.00 2.98 -12.22
C ALA A 111 18.52 2.72 -12.53
N ALA A 112 18.27 2.12 -13.66
CA ALA A 112 16.99 1.56 -14.03
C ALA A 112 16.88 0.12 -13.53
N GLY A 113 15.74 -0.24 -12.93
CA GLY A 113 15.52 -1.58 -12.41
C GLY A 113 14.04 -1.91 -12.24
N PRO A 114 13.70 -3.14 -11.81
CA PRO A 114 12.31 -3.53 -11.62
C PRO A 114 11.60 -2.62 -10.60
N GLY A 115 12.28 -2.14 -9.58
CA GLY A 115 11.72 -1.20 -8.58
C GLY A 115 11.34 0.17 -9.14
N THR A 116 11.76 0.51 -10.35
CA THR A 116 11.47 1.77 -11.03
C THR A 116 10.96 1.56 -12.45
N PHE A 117 10.34 0.40 -12.71
CA PHE A 117 9.75 0.05 -14.02
C PHE A 117 10.74 0.17 -15.18
N GLY A 118 12.01 -0.19 -14.96
CA GLY A 118 13.07 -0.10 -15.97
C GLY A 118 13.50 1.31 -16.33
N THR A 119 13.11 2.34 -15.58
CA THR A 119 13.42 3.76 -15.85
C THR A 119 14.01 4.40 -14.60
N PRO A 120 15.10 5.19 -14.69
CA PRO A 120 15.63 5.90 -13.53
C PRO A 120 14.58 6.76 -12.83
N TRP A 121 14.61 6.85 -11.49
CA TRP A 121 13.66 7.64 -10.71
C TRP A 121 13.49 9.07 -11.23
N SER A 122 14.58 9.73 -11.59
CA SER A 122 14.61 11.11 -12.07
C SER A 122 13.87 11.33 -13.39
N ARG A 123 13.60 10.26 -14.15
CA ARG A 123 12.91 10.28 -15.44
C ARG A 123 11.46 9.79 -15.36
N LEU A 124 11.03 9.31 -14.19
CA LEU A 124 9.65 8.91 -13.99
C LEU A 124 8.72 10.13 -13.96
N THR A 125 7.56 10.00 -14.59
CA THR A 125 6.49 10.99 -14.42
C THR A 125 5.98 10.98 -12.98
N PRO A 126 5.35 12.05 -12.47
CA PRO A 126 4.75 12.06 -11.13
C PRO A 126 3.81 10.88 -10.87
N ALA A 127 3.00 10.48 -11.85
CA ALA A 127 2.10 9.32 -11.74
C ALA A 127 2.86 7.99 -11.58
N ARG A 128 3.97 7.82 -12.27
CA ARG A 128 4.82 6.64 -12.13
C ARG A 128 5.65 6.65 -10.84
N GLN A 129 6.11 7.81 -10.39
CA GLN A 129 6.74 7.94 -9.06
C GLN A 129 5.76 7.56 -7.96
N SER A 130 4.51 8.02 -8.06
CA SER A 130 3.43 7.60 -7.15
C SER A 130 3.24 6.09 -7.15
N ALA A 131 3.24 5.44 -8.31
CA ALA A 131 3.11 3.98 -8.41
C ALA A 131 4.29 3.22 -7.76
N VAL A 132 5.52 3.73 -7.89
CA VAL A 132 6.68 3.14 -7.19
C VAL A 132 6.53 3.26 -5.67
N ILE A 133 6.08 4.41 -5.17
CA ILE A 133 5.85 4.62 -3.74
C ILE A 133 4.79 3.65 -3.21
N VAL A 134 3.66 3.51 -3.91
CA VAL A 134 2.58 2.57 -3.55
C VAL A 134 3.09 1.12 -3.54
N ALA A 135 3.90 0.73 -4.51
CA ALA A 135 4.50 -0.61 -4.54
C ALA A 135 5.47 -0.84 -3.37
N ALA A 136 6.27 0.17 -3.02
CA ALA A 136 7.19 0.10 -1.87
C ALA A 136 6.45 0.04 -0.54
N GLU A 137 5.34 0.77 -0.40
CA GLU A 137 4.47 0.74 0.79
C GLU A 137 3.83 -0.64 0.96
N ALA A 138 3.29 -1.20 -0.12
CA ALA A 138 2.74 -2.56 -0.13
C ALA A 138 3.80 -3.60 0.28
N ALA A 139 5.04 -3.44 -0.18
CA ALA A 139 6.15 -4.30 0.22
C ALA A 139 6.46 -4.18 1.72
N ALA A 140 6.47 -2.97 2.26
CA ALA A 140 6.70 -2.72 3.69
C ALA A 140 5.58 -3.31 4.57
N ASP A 141 4.37 -3.39 4.05
CA ASP A 141 3.20 -3.99 4.71
C ASP A 141 3.03 -5.51 4.41
N ASP A 142 3.97 -6.12 3.69
CA ASP A 142 3.93 -7.53 3.26
C ASP A 142 2.72 -7.89 2.37
N LEU A 143 2.28 -6.93 1.57
CA LEU A 143 1.09 -7.01 0.70
C LEU A 143 1.41 -7.18 -0.80
N CYS A 144 2.62 -7.60 -1.15
CA CYS A 144 2.94 -7.96 -2.53
C CYS A 144 2.31 -9.30 -2.90
N GLY A 145 1.12 -9.34 -3.33
CA GLY A 145 0.31 -10.42 -3.88
C GLY A 145 0.84 -11.84 -3.92
#